data_82ac0c51c3aad5b22a9b9de9f5cf57b4
#
_entry.id   82ac0c51c3aad5b22a9b9de9f5cf57b4
#
_cell.length_a   1.000
_cell.length_b   1.000
_cell.length_c   1.000
_cell.angle_alpha   90.00
_cell.angle_beta   90.00
_cell.angle_gamma   90.00
#
_symmetry.space_group_name_H-M   'P 1'
#
loop_
_entity.id
_entity.type
_entity.pdbx_description
1 polymer ?
#
loop_
_entity_poly.entity_id
_entity_poly.type
_entity_poly.pdbx_seq_one_letter_code
_entity_poly.pdbx_strand_id
1 'polypeptide(L)'
;MKVYDCFSYWDEDLLLDLRLNLLNEYVDYFVIVEGNKTWQNNSKKLQFSLNKHNQFKDKIIYIPVEDMPGGDNPYLRENFQRNAISRGLVDANNEDIIIISDLDEIPNPNAFKYFKKKMKYAVFKQMHFYYKLNLHSQINPYWYGSRICVKKYLKSPQWLRNLKFKKRPFWRIDKLRLNNIIENGGWHFCNLKEPEQLLHKYKNLCETNDPYVFKEKIDQKYLNLDEIKSRVNKGKDIIGREESYKAIDMDDRFPNFIIKNRDKYKKWIIE
;
A
#
# COMPACT_ATOMS: atom_id res chain seq x y z
N MET A 1 -8.82 -23.06 -5.64
CA MET A 1 -8.87 -21.59 -5.78
C MET A 1 -7.90 -21.01 -4.77
N LYS A 2 -6.88 -20.36 -5.24
CA LYS A 2 -5.81 -19.76 -4.43
C LYS A 2 -6.00 -18.26 -4.33
N VAL A 3 -5.48 -17.66 -3.27
CA VAL A 3 -5.47 -16.22 -3.02
C VAL A 3 -4.04 -15.72 -3.04
N TYR A 4 -3.76 -14.76 -3.91
CA TYR A 4 -2.46 -14.10 -4.05
C TYR A 4 -2.57 -12.68 -3.51
N ASP A 5 -1.72 -12.35 -2.54
CA ASP A 5 -1.56 -10.99 -2.02
C ASP A 5 -0.30 -10.36 -2.61
N CYS A 6 -0.48 -9.32 -3.44
CA CYS A 6 0.57 -8.78 -4.29
C CYS A 6 0.83 -7.31 -3.98
N PHE A 7 2.10 -6.96 -3.73
CA PHE A 7 2.49 -5.60 -3.36
C PHE A 7 3.94 -5.29 -3.72
N SER A 8 4.22 -3.97 -3.79
CA SER A 8 5.59 -3.48 -3.94
C SER A 8 6.23 -3.31 -2.58
N TYR A 9 7.51 -3.68 -2.46
CA TYR A 9 8.33 -3.50 -1.27
C TYR A 9 9.49 -2.55 -1.57
N TRP A 10 9.86 -1.74 -0.57
CA TRP A 10 11.02 -0.86 -0.65
C TRP A 10 11.99 -1.09 0.52
N ASP A 11 11.56 -0.77 1.78
CA ASP A 11 12.36 -0.84 3.00
C ASP A 11 11.47 -0.92 4.27
N GLU A 12 10.18 -1.24 4.09
CA GLU A 12 9.20 -1.21 5.17
C GLU A 12 9.12 -2.55 5.93
N ASP A 13 10.24 -3.03 6.50
CA ASP A 13 10.32 -4.33 7.19
C ASP A 13 9.23 -4.51 8.28
N LEU A 14 8.90 -3.44 9.03
CA LEU A 14 7.87 -3.49 10.07
C LEU A 14 6.48 -3.79 9.49
N LEU A 15 6.12 -3.09 8.41
CA LEU A 15 4.83 -3.28 7.75
C LEU A 15 4.78 -4.61 7.00
N LEU A 16 5.91 -5.04 6.43
CA LEU A 16 6.01 -6.35 5.80
C LEU A 16 5.77 -7.46 6.81
N ASP A 17 6.45 -7.44 7.95
CA ASP A 17 6.25 -8.42 9.03
C ASP A 17 4.79 -8.42 9.51
N LEU A 18 4.21 -7.24 9.74
CA LEU A 18 2.81 -7.11 10.14
C LEU A 18 1.87 -7.73 9.10
N ARG A 19 2.05 -7.40 7.81
CA ARG A 19 1.22 -7.90 6.71
C ARG A 19 1.30 -9.40 6.56
N LEU A 20 2.50 -9.96 6.57
CA LEU A 20 2.71 -11.39 6.46
C LEU A 20 2.02 -12.15 7.60
N ASN A 21 2.18 -11.69 8.85
CA ASN A 21 1.54 -12.33 10.01
C ASN A 21 0.00 -12.21 9.96
N LEU A 22 -0.54 -11.07 9.57
CA LEU A 22 -2.00 -10.86 9.51
C LEU A 22 -2.68 -11.71 8.44
N LEU A 23 -2.03 -11.90 7.31
CA LEU A 23 -2.66 -12.52 6.15
C LEU A 23 -2.27 -13.98 5.93
N ASN A 24 -1.30 -14.52 6.68
CA ASN A 24 -0.75 -15.85 6.47
C ASN A 24 -1.80 -16.97 6.38
N GLU A 25 -2.83 -16.93 7.24
CA GLU A 25 -3.87 -17.96 7.25
C GLU A 25 -4.92 -17.80 6.14
N TYR A 26 -4.91 -16.66 5.45
CA TYR A 26 -5.97 -16.25 4.50
C TYR A 26 -5.52 -16.20 3.06
N VAL A 27 -4.20 -16.19 2.81
CA VAL A 27 -3.62 -16.16 1.48
C VAL A 27 -2.72 -17.37 1.25
N ASP A 28 -2.68 -17.84 0.00
CA ASP A 28 -1.82 -18.94 -0.39
C ASP A 28 -0.42 -18.45 -0.76
N TYR A 29 -0.32 -17.25 -1.38
CA TYR A 29 0.94 -16.68 -1.81
C TYR A 29 1.01 -15.16 -1.58
N PHE A 30 2.22 -14.71 -1.21
CA PHE A 30 2.62 -13.30 -1.19
C PHE A 30 3.53 -13.03 -2.39
N VAL A 31 3.09 -12.20 -3.32
CA VAL A 31 3.91 -11.76 -4.45
C VAL A 31 4.53 -10.41 -4.10
N ILE A 32 5.83 -10.42 -3.85
CA ILE A 32 6.59 -9.24 -3.43
C ILE A 32 7.48 -8.77 -4.58
N VAL A 33 7.27 -7.53 -5.05
CA VAL A 33 8.08 -6.96 -6.11
C VAL A 33 8.96 -5.84 -5.56
N GLU A 34 10.25 -5.85 -5.89
CA GLU A 34 11.19 -4.83 -5.45
C GLU A 34 12.05 -4.37 -6.63
N GLY A 35 12.10 -3.04 -6.88
CA GLY A 35 12.93 -2.46 -7.92
C GLY A 35 14.36 -2.17 -7.46
N ASN A 36 15.34 -2.30 -8.36
CA ASN A 36 16.73 -1.91 -8.15
C ASN A 36 17.00 -0.42 -8.40
N LYS A 37 15.95 0.36 -8.67
CA LYS A 37 15.98 1.81 -8.82
C LYS A 37 14.86 2.45 -8.02
N THR A 38 15.12 3.68 -7.52
CA THR A 38 14.05 4.53 -7.00
C THR A 38 13.17 5.04 -8.16
N TRP A 39 11.98 5.55 -7.85
CA TRP A 39 11.14 6.14 -8.90
C TRP A 39 11.77 7.39 -9.51
N GLN A 40 12.70 8.07 -8.80
CA GLN A 40 13.52 9.17 -9.32
C GLN A 40 14.75 8.70 -10.12
N ASN A 41 14.81 7.42 -10.52
CA ASN A 41 15.87 6.81 -11.33
C ASN A 41 17.24 6.67 -10.64
N ASN A 42 17.32 6.83 -9.32
CA ASN A 42 18.55 6.56 -8.59
C ASN A 42 18.73 5.06 -8.35
N SER A 43 19.94 4.56 -8.43
CA SER A 43 20.25 3.16 -8.09
C SER A 43 19.88 2.86 -6.63
N LYS A 44 19.29 1.69 -6.40
CA LYS A 44 18.88 1.20 -5.09
C LYS A 44 19.31 -0.26 -4.94
N LYS A 45 19.90 -0.61 -3.81
CA LYS A 45 20.13 -2.02 -3.46
C LYS A 45 18.80 -2.69 -3.13
N LEU A 46 18.65 -3.93 -3.57
CA LEU A 46 17.54 -4.78 -3.13
C LEU A 46 17.72 -5.10 -1.64
N GLN A 47 16.67 -4.92 -0.86
CA GLN A 47 16.71 -5.02 0.61
C GLN A 47 15.94 -6.21 1.15
N PHE A 48 15.01 -6.77 0.34
CA PHE A 48 14.25 -7.92 0.76
C PHE A 48 15.18 -9.12 1.05
N SER A 49 14.94 -9.76 2.17
CA SER A 49 15.66 -10.96 2.59
C SER A 49 14.70 -12.05 3.04
N LEU A 50 14.65 -13.14 2.29
CA LEU A 50 13.81 -14.29 2.62
C LEU A 50 14.17 -14.90 3.97
N ASN A 51 15.45 -14.85 4.36
CA ASN A 51 15.93 -15.38 5.65
C ASN A 51 15.28 -14.67 6.85
N LYS A 52 14.94 -13.39 6.75
CA LYS A 52 14.21 -12.66 7.79
C LYS A 52 12.76 -13.12 7.94
N HIS A 53 12.23 -13.79 6.94
CA HIS A 53 10.82 -14.20 6.84
C HIS A 53 10.70 -15.72 6.58
N ASN A 54 11.65 -16.51 7.09
CA ASN A 54 11.77 -17.93 6.81
C ASN A 54 10.49 -18.74 7.12
N GLN A 55 9.70 -18.31 8.10
CA GLN A 55 8.41 -18.95 8.44
C GLN A 55 7.35 -18.83 7.33
N PHE A 56 7.52 -17.91 6.39
CA PHE A 56 6.61 -17.70 5.26
C PHE A 56 7.23 -18.12 3.92
N LYS A 57 8.42 -18.71 3.91
CA LYS A 57 9.21 -18.97 2.70
C LYS A 57 8.45 -19.71 1.61
N ASP A 58 7.62 -20.69 2.01
CA ASP A 58 6.87 -21.53 1.06
C ASP A 58 5.68 -20.80 0.42
N LYS A 59 5.35 -19.61 0.91
CA LYS A 59 4.28 -18.75 0.37
C LYS A 59 4.81 -17.50 -0.31
N ILE A 60 6.09 -17.16 -0.16
CA ILE A 60 6.66 -15.95 -0.73
C ILE A 60 7.15 -16.19 -2.15
N ILE A 61 6.64 -15.41 -3.09
CA ILE A 61 7.13 -15.29 -4.46
C ILE A 61 7.80 -13.93 -4.59
N TYR A 62 9.12 -13.89 -4.50
CA TYR A 62 9.89 -12.65 -4.61
C TYR A 62 10.34 -12.40 -6.04
N ILE A 63 10.07 -11.19 -6.54
CA ILE A 63 10.38 -10.74 -7.90
C ILE A 63 11.29 -9.52 -7.82
N PRO A 64 12.61 -9.70 -7.95
CA PRO A 64 13.52 -8.57 -8.15
C PRO A 64 13.28 -7.98 -9.54
N VAL A 65 13.09 -6.64 -9.60
CA VAL A 65 12.87 -5.90 -10.85
C VAL A 65 14.14 -5.14 -11.17
N GLU A 66 15.04 -5.79 -11.89
CA GLU A 66 16.37 -5.26 -12.23
C GLU A 66 16.38 -4.55 -13.59
N ASP A 67 15.33 -4.75 -14.37
CA ASP A 67 15.11 -4.18 -15.69
C ASP A 67 14.26 -2.87 -15.66
N MET A 68 14.34 -2.13 -14.57
CA MET A 68 13.60 -0.87 -14.39
C MET A 68 13.92 0.12 -15.52
N PRO A 69 12.90 0.74 -16.15
CA PRO A 69 13.12 1.68 -17.25
C PRO A 69 13.87 2.93 -16.81
N GLY A 70 14.66 3.49 -17.72
CA GLY A 70 15.29 4.80 -17.58
C GLY A 70 14.32 5.96 -17.85
N GLY A 71 14.88 7.17 -18.04
CA GLY A 71 14.14 8.39 -18.39
C GLY A 71 13.64 9.18 -17.18
N ASP A 72 12.99 10.32 -17.44
CA ASP A 72 12.68 11.33 -16.42
C ASP A 72 11.30 11.15 -15.78
N ASN A 73 10.46 10.27 -16.31
CA ASN A 73 9.12 10.06 -15.79
C ASN A 73 9.09 9.03 -14.64
N PRO A 74 8.91 9.47 -13.38
CA PRO A 74 8.89 8.58 -12.21
C PRO A 74 7.69 7.62 -12.23
N TYR A 75 6.54 8.03 -12.78
CA TYR A 75 5.35 7.18 -12.88
C TYR A 75 5.56 5.99 -13.83
N LEU A 76 6.43 6.13 -14.83
CA LEU A 76 6.77 5.01 -15.70
C LEU A 76 7.42 3.88 -14.90
N ARG A 77 8.33 4.21 -13.98
CA ARG A 77 9.00 3.24 -13.10
C ARG A 77 8.07 2.64 -12.06
N GLU A 78 7.25 3.46 -11.43
CA GLU A 78 6.23 2.98 -10.49
C GLU A 78 5.27 1.98 -11.17
N ASN A 79 4.75 2.35 -12.33
CA ASN A 79 3.84 1.50 -13.12
C ASN A 79 4.52 0.22 -13.58
N PHE A 80 5.78 0.30 -14.00
CA PHE A 80 6.57 -0.85 -14.44
C PHE A 80 6.80 -1.83 -13.28
N GLN A 81 7.25 -1.32 -12.12
CA GLN A 81 7.45 -2.14 -10.92
C GLN A 81 6.13 -2.82 -10.51
N ARG A 82 5.02 -2.07 -10.47
CA ARG A 82 3.73 -2.68 -10.12
C ARG A 82 3.28 -3.72 -11.14
N ASN A 83 3.52 -3.50 -12.44
CA ASN A 83 3.19 -4.49 -13.47
C ASN A 83 4.07 -5.74 -13.42
N ALA A 84 5.28 -5.67 -12.83
CA ALA A 84 6.14 -6.83 -12.62
C ALA A 84 5.51 -7.87 -11.66
N ILE A 85 4.48 -7.51 -10.89
CA ILE A 85 3.63 -8.46 -10.16
C ILE A 85 3.16 -9.60 -11.07
N SER A 86 2.89 -9.33 -12.35
CA SER A 86 2.47 -10.35 -13.32
C SER A 86 3.47 -11.50 -13.47
N ARG A 87 4.75 -11.26 -13.21
CA ARG A 87 5.81 -12.28 -13.23
C ARG A 87 5.63 -13.33 -12.14
N GLY A 88 5.06 -12.93 -10.99
CA GLY A 88 4.74 -13.83 -9.88
C GLY A 88 3.36 -14.49 -9.98
N LEU A 89 2.59 -14.18 -11.03
CA LEU A 89 1.24 -14.72 -11.24
C LEU A 89 1.16 -15.71 -12.42
N VAL A 90 2.31 -16.21 -12.89
CA VAL A 90 2.35 -17.13 -14.05
C VAL A 90 1.65 -18.45 -13.78
N ASP A 91 1.75 -18.95 -12.53
CA ASP A 91 1.12 -20.20 -12.10
C ASP A 91 -0.31 -20.00 -11.52
N ALA A 92 -0.82 -18.76 -11.51
CA ALA A 92 -2.16 -18.47 -11.04
C ALA A 92 -3.22 -18.89 -12.06
N ASN A 93 -4.18 -19.70 -11.61
CA ASN A 93 -5.30 -20.13 -12.42
C ASN A 93 -6.33 -19.02 -12.67
N ASN A 94 -7.10 -19.15 -13.73
CA ASN A 94 -8.12 -18.16 -14.11
C ASN A 94 -9.15 -17.84 -12.99
N GLU A 95 -9.42 -18.80 -12.12
CA GLU A 95 -10.39 -18.66 -11.03
C GLU A 95 -9.77 -18.22 -9.70
N ASP A 96 -8.46 -18.03 -9.66
CA ASP A 96 -7.76 -17.58 -8.45
C ASP A 96 -8.04 -16.09 -8.18
N ILE A 97 -7.87 -15.73 -6.92
CA ILE A 97 -8.12 -14.38 -6.42
C ILE A 97 -6.81 -13.63 -6.31
N ILE A 98 -6.79 -12.44 -6.87
CA ILE A 98 -5.62 -11.55 -6.85
C ILE A 98 -5.98 -10.29 -6.06
N ILE A 99 -5.19 -10.00 -5.05
CA ILE A 99 -5.23 -8.74 -4.29
C ILE A 99 -4.00 -7.92 -4.69
N ILE A 100 -4.20 -6.66 -5.05
CA ILE A 100 -3.12 -5.73 -5.41
C ILE A 100 -3.25 -4.48 -4.54
N SER A 101 -2.16 -4.14 -3.85
CA SER A 101 -2.09 -2.99 -2.95
C SER A 101 -0.67 -2.44 -2.86
N ASP A 102 -0.52 -1.30 -2.22
CA ASP A 102 0.77 -0.89 -1.69
C ASP A 102 1.00 -1.61 -0.35
N LEU A 103 2.25 -1.73 0.08
CA LEU A 103 2.59 -2.55 1.27
C LEU A 103 1.88 -2.08 2.54
N ASP A 104 1.71 -0.79 2.70
CA ASP A 104 1.07 -0.13 3.84
C ASP A 104 -0.47 -0.18 3.83
N GLU A 105 -1.06 -0.67 2.73
CA GLU A 105 -2.50 -0.89 2.58
C GLU A 105 -2.85 -2.34 2.90
N ILE A 106 -3.01 -2.69 4.17
CA ILE A 106 -3.25 -4.06 4.61
C ILE A 106 -4.75 -4.35 4.60
N PRO A 107 -5.24 -5.29 3.76
CA PRO A 107 -6.65 -5.63 3.76
C PRO A 107 -7.02 -6.44 5.01
N ASN A 108 -8.25 -6.25 5.49
CA ASN A 108 -8.79 -7.06 6.58
C ASN A 108 -9.17 -8.45 6.06
N PRO A 109 -8.51 -9.52 6.52
CA PRO A 109 -8.80 -10.86 6.03
C PRO A 109 -10.24 -11.30 6.29
N ASN A 110 -10.85 -10.86 7.39
CA ASN A 110 -12.25 -11.16 7.69
C ASN A 110 -13.24 -10.56 6.67
N ALA A 111 -12.79 -9.57 5.89
CA ALA A 111 -13.59 -8.93 4.86
C ALA A 111 -13.52 -9.67 3.50
N PHE A 112 -12.60 -10.62 3.31
CA PHE A 112 -12.47 -11.39 2.05
C PHE A 112 -13.74 -12.14 1.70
N LYS A 113 -14.48 -12.64 2.70
CA LYS A 113 -15.77 -13.32 2.52
C LYS A 113 -16.84 -12.48 1.81
N TYR A 114 -16.71 -11.16 1.81
CA TYR A 114 -17.65 -10.26 1.13
C TYR A 114 -17.35 -10.10 -0.36
N PHE A 115 -16.14 -10.46 -0.81
CA PHE A 115 -15.84 -10.52 -2.23
C PHE A 115 -16.51 -11.75 -2.85
N LYS A 116 -17.40 -11.53 -3.81
CA LYS A 116 -18.04 -12.60 -4.58
C LYS A 116 -17.51 -12.58 -6.01
N LYS A 117 -17.19 -13.74 -6.59
CA LYS A 117 -16.63 -13.85 -7.96
C LYS A 117 -17.44 -13.10 -9.02
N LYS A 118 -18.78 -13.02 -8.87
CA LYS A 118 -19.65 -12.24 -9.77
C LYS A 118 -19.35 -10.74 -9.77
N MET A 119 -18.70 -10.22 -8.73
CA MET A 119 -18.28 -8.81 -8.66
C MET A 119 -17.17 -8.49 -9.66
N LYS A 120 -16.40 -9.48 -10.12
CA LYS A 120 -15.19 -9.36 -10.95
C LYS A 120 -14.06 -8.58 -10.26
N TYR A 121 -14.36 -7.40 -9.75
CA TYR A 121 -13.45 -6.47 -9.06
C TYR A 121 -14.13 -5.88 -7.82
N ALA A 122 -13.35 -5.57 -6.81
CA ALA A 122 -13.80 -4.76 -5.67
C ALA A 122 -12.63 -3.94 -5.11
N VAL A 123 -12.96 -2.95 -4.26
CA VAL A 123 -12.00 -2.18 -3.49
C VAL A 123 -12.30 -2.32 -2.00
N PHE A 124 -11.24 -2.38 -1.21
CA PHE A 124 -11.34 -2.36 0.24
C PHE A 124 -11.38 -0.91 0.73
N LYS A 125 -12.39 -0.59 1.56
CA LYS A 125 -12.45 0.67 2.30
C LYS A 125 -11.72 0.48 3.62
N GLN A 126 -10.55 1.09 3.72
CA GLN A 126 -9.58 0.90 4.78
C GLN A 126 -9.56 2.12 5.70
N MET A 127 -9.38 1.93 7.01
CA MET A 127 -9.14 3.03 7.93
C MET A 127 -7.78 3.66 7.62
N HIS A 128 -7.67 4.98 7.70
CA HIS A 128 -6.50 5.71 7.26
C HIS A 128 -5.73 6.31 8.43
N PHE A 129 -4.50 5.83 8.61
CA PHE A 129 -3.61 6.21 9.70
C PHE A 129 -2.32 6.81 9.17
N TYR A 130 -1.72 7.72 9.94
CA TYR A 130 -0.45 8.37 9.61
C TYR A 130 0.54 8.26 10.76
N TYR A 131 1.80 8.01 10.46
CA TYR A 131 2.96 8.03 11.36
C TYR A 131 2.92 7.05 12.52
N LYS A 132 1.74 6.74 13.02
CA LYS A 132 1.48 5.81 14.11
C LYS A 132 0.34 4.87 13.75
N LEU A 133 0.31 3.71 14.37
CA LEU A 133 -0.72 2.69 14.11
C LEU A 133 -2.12 3.16 14.47
N ASN A 134 -2.26 4.08 15.44
CA ASN A 134 -3.54 4.57 15.92
C ASN A 134 -3.76 6.08 15.71
N LEU A 135 -2.92 6.76 14.93
CA LEU A 135 -3.11 8.18 14.59
C LEU A 135 -3.97 8.31 13.33
N HIS A 136 -5.27 8.40 13.54
CA HIS A 136 -6.29 8.33 12.49
C HIS A 136 -6.53 9.68 11.81
N SER A 137 -6.61 9.71 10.48
CA SER A 137 -6.98 10.91 9.71
C SER A 137 -8.42 11.29 9.97
N GLN A 138 -8.67 12.58 10.23
CA GLN A 138 -10.01 13.12 10.47
C GLN A 138 -10.64 13.70 9.20
N ILE A 139 -9.82 14.20 8.28
CA ILE A 139 -10.29 14.77 7.01
C ILE A 139 -10.54 13.67 5.99
N ASN A 140 -9.60 12.71 5.89
CA ASN A 140 -9.70 11.57 5.00
C ASN A 140 -9.72 10.25 5.80
N PRO A 141 -10.77 9.95 6.58
CA PRO A 141 -10.79 8.84 7.53
C PRO A 141 -10.70 7.46 6.87
N TYR A 142 -10.96 7.39 5.58
CA TYR A 142 -10.93 6.15 4.81
C TYR A 142 -10.11 6.28 3.55
N TRP A 143 -9.38 5.21 3.26
CA TRP A 143 -8.61 5.03 2.04
C TRP A 143 -9.17 3.88 1.21
N TYR A 144 -9.19 4.06 -0.11
CA TYR A 144 -9.64 3.06 -1.07
C TYR A 144 -8.44 2.53 -1.84
N GLY A 145 -7.56 1.82 -1.15
CA GLY A 145 -6.25 1.39 -1.62
C GLY A 145 -6.26 0.02 -2.25
N SER A 146 -6.34 -1.03 -1.44
CA SER A 146 -6.27 -2.42 -1.90
C SER A 146 -7.40 -2.75 -2.87
N ARG A 147 -7.06 -3.47 -3.95
CA ARG A 147 -7.99 -3.96 -4.97
C ARG A 147 -7.99 -5.48 -4.97
N ILE A 148 -9.13 -6.08 -5.22
CA ILE A 148 -9.30 -7.52 -5.34
C ILE A 148 -10.03 -7.85 -6.66
N CYS A 149 -9.60 -8.90 -7.33
CA CYS A 149 -10.26 -9.40 -8.54
C CYS A 149 -10.11 -10.91 -8.70
N VAL A 150 -10.91 -11.49 -9.58
CA VAL A 150 -10.64 -12.83 -10.11
C VAL A 150 -9.59 -12.74 -11.21
N LYS A 151 -8.59 -13.61 -11.24
CA LYS A 151 -7.43 -13.58 -12.14
C LYS A 151 -7.79 -13.37 -13.63
N LYS A 152 -8.80 -14.08 -14.12
CA LYS A 152 -9.25 -13.97 -15.52
C LYS A 152 -9.73 -12.58 -15.94
N TYR A 153 -10.05 -11.71 -14.97
CA TYR A 153 -10.46 -10.33 -15.24
C TYR A 153 -9.32 -9.32 -15.04
N LEU A 154 -8.15 -9.76 -14.57
CA LEU A 154 -6.99 -8.90 -14.40
C LEU A 154 -6.35 -8.60 -15.76
N LYS A 155 -6.45 -7.36 -16.22
CA LYS A 155 -5.76 -6.92 -17.45
C LYS A 155 -4.27 -6.68 -17.19
N SER A 156 -3.96 -5.89 -16.17
CA SER A 156 -2.62 -5.75 -15.60
C SER A 156 -2.73 -5.25 -14.16
N PRO A 157 -1.70 -5.43 -13.33
CA PRO A 157 -1.68 -4.92 -11.96
C PRO A 157 -1.93 -3.41 -11.88
N GLN A 158 -1.25 -2.60 -12.67
CA GLN A 158 -1.42 -1.15 -12.70
C GLN A 158 -2.81 -0.75 -13.21
N TRP A 159 -3.35 -1.47 -14.20
CA TRP A 159 -4.72 -1.19 -14.66
C TRP A 159 -5.75 -1.40 -13.53
N LEU A 160 -5.65 -2.51 -12.77
CA LEU A 160 -6.53 -2.77 -11.64
C LEU A 160 -6.41 -1.65 -10.58
N ARG A 161 -5.18 -1.22 -10.30
CA ARG A 161 -4.90 -0.15 -9.36
C ARG A 161 -5.51 1.19 -9.79
N ASN A 162 -5.56 1.48 -11.08
CA ASN A 162 -6.11 2.71 -11.66
C ASN A 162 -7.64 2.73 -11.75
N LEU A 163 -8.33 1.63 -11.46
CA LEU A 163 -9.78 1.60 -11.48
C LEU A 163 -10.36 2.55 -10.42
N LYS A 164 -11.16 3.52 -10.87
CA LYS A 164 -11.74 4.53 -9.97
C LYS A 164 -13.10 4.08 -9.45
N PHE A 165 -13.23 4.04 -8.15
CA PHE A 165 -14.47 3.77 -7.45
C PHE A 165 -15.18 5.10 -7.16
N LYS A 166 -16.10 5.49 -8.05
CA LYS A 166 -16.94 6.68 -7.87
C LYS A 166 -18.36 6.33 -8.24
N LYS A 167 -19.33 6.73 -7.39
CA LYS A 167 -20.73 6.76 -7.79
C LYS A 167 -20.82 7.67 -9.02
N ARG A 168 -21.24 7.11 -10.16
CA ARG A 168 -21.42 7.83 -11.41
C ARG A 168 -22.89 7.73 -11.81
N PRO A 169 -23.43 8.78 -12.49
CA PRO A 169 -24.76 8.71 -13.05
C PRO A 169 -24.92 7.50 -13.97
N PHE A 170 -26.12 6.93 -14.01
CA PHE A 170 -26.39 5.66 -14.73
C PHE A 170 -26.17 5.75 -16.24
N TRP A 171 -26.22 6.96 -16.82
CA TRP A 171 -26.02 7.21 -18.25
C TRP A 171 -24.55 7.21 -18.69
N ARG A 172 -23.59 7.22 -17.77
CA ARG A 172 -22.16 7.16 -18.10
C ARG A 172 -21.75 5.69 -18.31
N ILE A 173 -22.09 5.14 -19.48
CA ILE A 173 -21.74 3.77 -19.90
C ILE A 173 -20.31 3.65 -20.45
N ASP A 174 -19.66 4.76 -20.75
CA ASP A 174 -18.30 4.88 -21.30
C ASP A 174 -17.20 4.47 -20.30
N LYS A 175 -17.53 4.36 -19.02
CA LYS A 175 -16.56 4.05 -17.95
C LYS A 175 -17.04 2.93 -17.07
N LEU A 176 -16.12 1.97 -16.79
CA LEU A 176 -16.40 0.87 -15.90
C LEU A 176 -16.88 1.40 -14.54
N ARG A 177 -18.05 0.96 -14.12
CA ARG A 177 -18.60 1.28 -12.80
C ARG A 177 -18.11 0.25 -11.81
N LEU A 178 -17.33 0.70 -10.84
CA LEU A 178 -16.89 -0.14 -9.73
C LEU A 178 -17.63 0.32 -8.48
N ASN A 179 -18.78 -0.29 -8.24
CA ASN A 179 -19.61 -0.01 -7.06
C ASN A 179 -19.35 -1.02 -5.93
N ASN A 180 -18.46 -1.99 -6.16
CA ASN A 180 -18.17 -3.04 -5.21
C ASN A 180 -17.14 -2.53 -4.20
N ILE A 181 -17.62 -1.94 -3.13
CA ILE A 181 -16.83 -1.51 -1.99
C ILE A 181 -17.01 -2.54 -0.89
N ILE A 182 -15.89 -3.04 -0.37
CA ILE A 182 -15.86 -3.94 0.79
C ILE A 182 -15.63 -3.07 2.02
N GLU A 183 -16.68 -2.91 2.83
CA GLU A 183 -16.64 -2.18 4.10
C GLU A 183 -15.77 -2.92 5.12
N ASN A 184 -15.26 -2.20 6.14
CA ASN A 184 -14.30 -2.73 7.11
C ASN A 184 -13.11 -3.42 6.44
N GLY A 185 -12.67 -2.81 5.32
CA GLY A 185 -11.74 -3.41 4.37
C GLY A 185 -10.29 -3.50 4.85
N GLY A 186 -9.98 -2.98 6.03
CA GLY A 186 -8.63 -3.06 6.60
C GLY A 186 -8.05 -1.70 6.98
N TRP A 187 -6.73 -1.58 6.84
CA TRP A 187 -5.95 -0.47 7.39
C TRP A 187 -4.94 0.02 6.37
N HIS A 188 -4.82 1.33 6.26
CA HIS A 188 -3.74 2.00 5.55
C HIS A 188 -2.87 2.72 6.56
N PHE A 189 -1.68 2.17 6.84
CA PHE A 189 -0.70 2.70 7.79
C PHE A 189 0.34 3.56 7.09
N CYS A 190 -0.10 4.73 6.61
CA CYS A 190 0.72 5.63 5.83
C CYS A 190 1.88 6.20 6.67
N ASN A 191 3.08 6.23 6.08
CA ASN A 191 4.24 6.89 6.69
C ASN A 191 4.63 6.37 8.08
N LEU A 192 4.43 5.07 8.34
CA LEU A 192 4.90 4.42 9.57
C LEU A 192 6.42 4.21 9.51
N LYS A 193 7.16 5.30 9.60
CA LYS A 193 8.63 5.39 9.43
C LYS A 193 9.22 6.45 10.35
N GLU A 194 10.52 6.31 10.66
CA GLU A 194 11.27 7.35 11.33
C GLU A 194 11.45 8.59 10.43
N PRO A 195 11.63 9.79 11.01
CA PRO A 195 11.76 11.03 10.24
C PRO A 195 12.85 11.01 9.16
N GLU A 196 13.97 10.35 9.42
CA GLU A 196 15.07 10.18 8.46
C GLU A 196 14.65 9.34 7.26
N GLN A 197 13.91 8.25 7.51
CA GLN A 197 13.36 7.39 6.46
C GLN A 197 12.25 8.11 5.68
N LEU A 198 11.44 8.94 6.35
CA LEU A 198 10.44 9.78 5.71
C LEU A 198 11.08 10.79 4.76
N LEU A 199 12.15 11.45 5.18
CA LEU A 199 12.89 12.37 4.32
C LEU A 199 13.39 11.65 3.05
N HIS A 200 13.96 10.44 3.21
CA HIS A 200 14.42 9.64 2.08
C HIS A 200 13.25 9.23 1.18
N LYS A 201 12.14 8.75 1.75
CA LYS A 201 10.91 8.39 1.02
C LYS A 201 10.42 9.57 0.19
N TYR A 202 10.20 10.73 0.80
CA TYR A 202 9.63 11.89 0.13
C TYR A 202 10.54 12.49 -0.96
N LYS A 203 11.87 12.38 -0.82
CA LYS A 203 12.80 12.74 -1.90
C LYS A 203 12.71 11.83 -3.13
N ASN A 204 12.15 10.62 -2.98
CA ASN A 204 12.09 9.61 -4.04
C ASN A 204 10.67 9.29 -4.55
N LEU A 205 9.62 9.88 -3.95
CA LEU A 205 8.23 9.69 -4.40
C LEU A 205 7.98 10.34 -5.76
N CYS A 206 7.10 9.73 -6.56
CA CYS A 206 6.64 10.29 -7.82
C CYS A 206 5.98 11.65 -7.62
N GLU A 207 5.08 11.74 -6.64
CA GLU A 207 4.25 12.92 -6.38
C GLU A 207 5.06 14.14 -5.96
N THR A 208 6.17 13.95 -5.22
CA THR A 208 6.95 15.05 -4.65
C THR A 208 7.59 15.94 -5.73
N ASN A 209 7.84 15.38 -6.90
CA ASN A 209 8.47 16.06 -8.02
C ASN A 209 7.55 16.26 -9.22
N ASP A 210 6.23 16.00 -9.05
CA ASP A 210 5.26 16.15 -10.12
C ASP A 210 4.67 17.57 -10.13
N PRO A 211 4.96 18.40 -11.16
CA PRO A 211 4.43 19.76 -11.27
C PRO A 211 2.91 19.80 -11.50
N TYR A 212 2.29 18.67 -11.89
CA TYR A 212 0.83 18.58 -12.06
C TYR A 212 0.09 18.27 -10.75
N VAL A 213 0.76 17.63 -9.79
CA VAL A 213 0.21 17.34 -8.45
C VAL A 213 0.40 18.54 -7.54
N PHE A 214 1.55 19.18 -7.63
CA PHE A 214 1.88 20.39 -6.90
C PHE A 214 2.06 21.54 -7.88
N LYS A 215 1.11 22.47 -7.91
CA LYS A 215 1.15 23.69 -8.75
C LYS A 215 2.44 24.51 -8.55
N GLU A 216 3.06 24.35 -7.40
CA GLU A 216 4.38 24.85 -7.05
C GLU A 216 5.25 23.64 -6.67
N LYS A 217 6.52 23.62 -7.06
CA LYS A 217 7.48 22.64 -6.53
C LYS A 217 7.27 22.60 -5.03
N ILE A 218 7.11 21.40 -4.47
CA ILE A 218 7.06 21.24 -3.02
C ILE A 218 8.25 22.03 -2.50
N ASP A 219 7.92 23.07 -1.77
CA ASP A 219 8.90 24.01 -1.28
C ASP A 219 9.96 23.18 -0.54
N GLN A 220 11.20 23.24 -1.00
CA GLN A 220 12.29 22.44 -0.43
C GLN A 220 12.42 22.64 1.09
N LYS A 221 11.83 23.74 1.62
CA LYS A 221 11.69 23.96 3.07
C LYS A 221 11.04 22.79 3.80
N TYR A 222 10.12 22.04 3.16
CA TYR A 222 9.47 20.88 3.77
C TYR A 222 10.33 19.61 3.75
N LEU A 223 11.29 19.53 2.82
CA LEU A 223 12.12 18.36 2.63
C LEU A 223 13.45 18.45 3.38
N ASN A 224 13.41 18.91 4.61
CA ASN A 224 14.52 18.85 5.55
C ASN A 224 14.12 18.12 6.84
N LEU A 225 15.08 17.59 7.56
CA LEU A 225 14.85 16.69 8.68
C LEU A 225 14.14 17.39 9.86
N ASP A 226 14.49 18.62 10.16
CA ASP A 226 13.95 19.36 11.31
C ASP A 226 12.47 19.69 11.07
N GLU A 227 12.13 20.10 9.84
CA GLU A 227 10.75 20.37 9.46
C GLU A 227 9.91 19.07 9.47
N ILE A 228 10.44 17.95 8.97
CA ILE A 228 9.76 16.66 9.03
C ILE A 228 9.52 16.24 10.48
N LYS A 229 10.54 16.32 11.36
CA LYS A 229 10.38 16.05 12.79
C LYS A 229 9.31 16.93 13.43
N SER A 230 9.35 18.23 13.15
CA SER A 230 8.35 19.19 13.64
C SER A 230 6.94 18.84 13.19
N ARG A 231 6.76 18.49 11.89
CA ARG A 231 5.43 18.16 11.35
C ARG A 231 4.88 16.84 11.89
N VAL A 232 5.71 15.81 11.94
CA VAL A 232 5.33 14.52 12.52
C VAL A 232 4.89 14.69 13.99
N ASN A 233 5.67 15.42 14.79
CA ASN A 233 5.35 15.69 16.21
C ASN A 233 4.07 16.51 16.38
N LYS A 234 3.76 17.41 15.44
CA LYS A 234 2.55 18.24 15.46
C LYS A 234 1.34 17.55 14.80
N GLY A 235 1.48 16.32 14.32
CA GLY A 235 0.44 15.62 13.57
C GLY A 235 0.02 16.38 12.31
N LYS A 236 1.00 16.94 11.56
CA LYS A 236 0.77 17.65 10.30
C LYS A 236 1.30 16.85 9.11
N ASP A 237 0.67 17.02 7.95
CA ASP A 237 1.15 16.40 6.71
C ASP A 237 2.53 16.96 6.31
N ILE A 238 3.47 16.07 5.91
CA ILE A 238 4.87 16.43 5.61
C ILE A 238 4.97 17.45 4.47
N ILE A 239 4.13 17.32 3.46
CA ILE A 239 4.17 18.16 2.26
C ILE A 239 3.11 19.28 2.26
N GLY A 240 2.55 19.56 3.44
CA GLY A 240 1.69 20.73 3.65
C GLY A 240 0.25 20.57 3.17
N ARG A 241 -0.22 19.34 2.87
CA ARG A 241 -1.64 19.10 2.60
C ARG A 241 -2.46 19.43 3.86
N GLU A 242 -3.70 19.84 3.64
CA GLU A 242 -4.64 20.05 4.73
C GLU A 242 -5.07 18.67 5.28
N GLU A 243 -4.50 18.30 6.42
CA GLU A 243 -4.79 17.07 7.14
C GLU A 243 -4.82 17.32 8.65
N SER A 244 -5.66 16.56 9.32
CA SER A 244 -5.80 16.56 10.78
C SER A 244 -5.82 15.11 11.25
N TYR A 245 -5.04 14.81 12.27
CA TYR A 245 -4.91 13.47 12.82
C TYR A 245 -5.27 13.46 14.29
N LYS A 246 -5.95 12.40 14.73
CA LYS A 246 -6.32 12.17 16.13
C LYS A 246 -5.96 10.74 16.51
N ALA A 247 -5.32 10.59 17.67
CA ALA A 247 -5.12 9.27 18.25
C ALA A 247 -6.48 8.69 18.65
N ILE A 248 -6.71 7.43 18.32
CA ILE A 248 -7.91 6.69 18.71
C ILE A 248 -7.50 5.44 19.50
N ASP A 249 -8.41 4.97 20.34
CA ASP A 249 -8.17 3.78 21.16
C ASP A 249 -7.96 2.54 20.29
N MET A 250 -7.04 1.69 20.72
CA MET A 250 -6.74 0.40 20.09
C MET A 250 -7.77 -0.64 20.54
N ASP A 251 -8.93 -0.65 19.92
CA ASP A 251 -10.04 -1.56 20.17
C ASP A 251 -10.17 -2.67 19.12
N ASP A 252 -11.30 -3.35 19.04
CA ASP A 252 -11.61 -4.44 18.12
C ASP A 252 -11.62 -4.06 16.62
N ARG A 253 -11.56 -2.76 16.31
CA ARG A 253 -11.37 -2.26 14.93
C ARG A 253 -9.97 -2.50 14.41
N PHE A 254 -9.00 -2.75 15.30
CA PHE A 254 -7.62 -2.99 14.95
C PHE A 254 -7.32 -4.48 14.76
N PRO A 255 -6.25 -4.83 14.03
CA PRO A 255 -5.83 -6.22 13.91
C PRO A 255 -5.54 -6.85 15.28
N ASN A 256 -6.16 -8.00 15.56
CA ASN A 256 -5.88 -8.75 16.79
C ASN A 256 -4.39 -9.05 16.98
N PHE A 257 -3.65 -9.20 15.89
CA PHE A 257 -2.21 -9.42 15.95
C PHE A 257 -1.48 -8.23 16.59
N ILE A 258 -1.85 -6.99 16.24
CA ILE A 258 -1.26 -5.79 16.87
C ILE A 258 -1.63 -5.73 18.34
N ILE A 259 -2.91 -5.96 18.67
CA ILE A 259 -3.42 -5.91 20.05
C ILE A 259 -2.69 -6.92 20.93
N LYS A 260 -2.53 -8.16 20.45
CA LYS A 260 -1.83 -9.23 21.20
C LYS A 260 -0.31 -9.02 21.29
N ASN A 261 0.28 -8.25 20.40
CA ASN A 261 1.72 -7.96 20.37
C ASN A 261 2.01 -6.48 20.64
N ARG A 262 1.20 -5.81 21.48
CA ARG A 262 1.26 -4.37 21.70
C ARG A 262 2.67 -3.89 22.09
N ASP A 263 3.39 -4.65 22.89
CA ASP A 263 4.75 -4.30 23.32
C ASP A 263 5.73 -4.19 22.14
N LYS A 264 5.61 -5.08 21.16
CA LYS A 264 6.41 -5.04 19.92
C LYS A 264 6.18 -3.73 19.14
N TYR A 265 4.96 -3.19 19.19
CA TYR A 265 4.54 -2.02 18.45
C TYR A 265 4.45 -0.74 19.30
N LYS A 266 4.83 -0.77 20.58
CA LYS A 266 4.69 0.34 21.54
C LYS A 266 5.22 1.67 21.00
N LYS A 267 6.36 1.67 20.33
CA LYS A 267 6.96 2.85 19.69
C LYS A 267 6.02 3.51 18.66
N TRP A 268 5.14 2.73 18.06
CA TRP A 268 4.25 3.12 16.97
C TRP A 268 2.79 3.34 17.42
N ILE A 269 2.54 3.36 18.71
CA ILE A 269 1.22 3.57 19.31
C ILE A 269 1.32 4.82 20.20
N ILE A 270 0.32 5.70 20.10
CA ILE A 270 0.13 6.82 21.01
C ILE A 270 -0.77 6.34 22.15
N GLU A 271 -0.29 6.49 23.38
CA GLU A 271 -1.05 6.18 24.62
C GLU A 271 -2.01 7.29 24.99
#